data_cfba349d64f33f6532ebe77148df71e8
#
_entry.id   cfba349d64f33f6532ebe77148df71e8
#
_cell.length_a   1.000
_cell.length_b   1.000
_cell.length_c   1.000
_cell.angle_alpha   90.00
_cell.angle_beta   90.00
_cell.angle_gamma   90.00
#
_symmetry.space_group_name_H-M   'P 1'
#
loop_
_entity.id
_entity.type
_entity.pdbx_description
1 polymer ?
#
loop_
_entity_poly.entity_id
_entity_poly.type
_entity_poly.pdbx_seq_one_letter_code
_entity_poly.pdbx_strand_id
1 'polypeptide(L)'
;MTFAFANAVWLRGTYADVHPLGFAVALGAVALAVRWALRGDARALATGTVLAGAAVAIDNTTVLILLGGVVATLARRWPVAVVARSLAIAVLVVLAAYAYLPLRSAYVTVHRADPTLALGIPPGRPFWDDHHPSTPEGFRSLVAGTEWGPGETLVVLLTPAVLRRAADRFGAEVSADEPQGLLVVALIGLGFVIAQAPLAGVGLVLAAVVPALFGAAYPAEADPERYVLALYAVIALGVAVAADRTVRAFGRQKPAVALGVVCALLAVVSVRDVVRGHELFAYRDNPEASELGARVAAQTRDGAVVVAPWDWATALAYHAYVDRALGRRIVVCALPREHLEEYAAWMREHQVTIVSEGAPDLPGYSTRKLTGGSPQVYEIVKQ
;
A
#
# COMPACT_ATOMS: atom_id res chain seq x y z
N MET A 1 21.63 0.44 -0.65
CA MET A 1 21.54 1.89 -0.51
C MET A 1 20.61 2.49 -1.55
N THR A 2 20.82 2.32 -2.87
CA THR A 2 19.96 2.88 -3.93
C THR A 2 18.46 2.64 -3.70
N PHE A 3 18.05 1.41 -3.39
CA PHE A 3 16.66 1.08 -3.08
C PHE A 3 16.09 1.94 -1.94
N ALA A 4 16.83 2.13 -0.85
CA ALA A 4 16.32 2.84 0.33
C ALA A 4 16.13 4.35 0.10
N PHE A 5 16.74 4.91 -0.93
CA PHE A 5 16.69 6.33 -1.26
C PHE A 5 15.93 6.63 -2.57
N ALA A 6 15.38 5.63 -3.25
CA ALA A 6 14.44 5.88 -4.35
C ALA A 6 13.22 6.63 -3.80
N ASN A 7 12.78 7.69 -4.50
CA ASN A 7 11.73 8.59 -4.02
C ASN A 7 10.44 7.84 -3.68
N ALA A 8 10.01 6.91 -4.52
CA ALA A 8 8.82 6.10 -4.27
C ALA A 8 8.95 5.25 -2.99
N VAL A 9 10.13 4.64 -2.74
CA VAL A 9 10.38 3.84 -1.54
C VAL A 9 10.41 4.72 -0.30
N TRP A 10 11.06 5.88 -0.39
CA TRP A 10 11.13 6.83 0.73
C TRP A 10 9.75 7.38 1.08
N LEU A 11 9.00 7.85 0.08
CA LEU A 11 7.66 8.39 0.26
C LEU A 11 6.77 7.37 0.97
N ARG A 12 6.71 6.14 0.48
CA ARG A 12 5.87 5.09 1.07
C ARG A 12 6.36 4.60 2.42
N GLY A 13 7.65 4.59 2.66
CA GLY A 13 8.23 4.22 3.95
C GLY A 13 7.99 5.23 5.06
N THR A 14 7.65 6.47 4.72
CA THR A 14 7.36 7.54 5.68
C THR A 14 5.87 7.74 5.96
N TYR A 15 4.99 7.21 5.12
CA TYR A 15 3.55 7.19 5.40
C TYR A 15 3.19 6.08 6.41
N ALA A 16 2.17 6.33 7.21
CA ALA A 16 1.55 5.32 8.08
C ALA A 16 0.70 4.36 7.22
N ASP A 17 1.36 3.49 6.47
CA ASP A 17 0.77 2.56 5.51
C ASP A 17 1.22 1.12 5.83
N VAL A 18 0.32 0.16 5.73
CA VAL A 18 0.59 -1.27 5.97
C VAL A 18 1.30 -1.92 4.78
N HIS A 19 1.12 -1.38 3.57
CA HIS A 19 1.64 -1.98 2.35
C HIS A 19 3.17 -2.10 2.32
N PRO A 20 3.98 -1.10 2.70
CA PRO A 20 5.43 -1.24 2.72
C PRO A 20 5.91 -2.38 3.63
N LEU A 21 5.25 -2.57 4.79
CA LEU A 21 5.56 -3.66 5.70
C LEU A 21 5.20 -5.01 5.06
N GLY A 22 4.00 -5.15 4.51
CA GLY A 22 3.55 -6.35 3.81
C GLY A 22 4.51 -6.72 2.67
N PHE A 23 4.88 -5.73 1.85
CA PHE A 23 5.79 -5.92 0.71
C PHE A 23 7.20 -6.30 1.16
N ALA A 24 7.73 -5.69 2.23
CA ALA A 24 9.04 -6.07 2.77
C ALA A 24 9.05 -7.53 3.26
N VAL A 25 8.00 -7.98 3.93
CA VAL A 25 7.86 -9.37 4.38
C VAL A 25 7.71 -10.32 3.19
N ALA A 26 6.91 -9.95 2.16
CA ALA A 26 6.75 -10.73 0.94
C ALA A 26 8.07 -10.86 0.16
N LEU A 27 8.82 -9.76 0.00
CA LEU A 27 10.14 -9.79 -0.64
C LEU A 27 11.13 -10.63 0.16
N GLY A 28 11.06 -10.61 1.49
CA GLY A 28 11.82 -11.51 2.36
C GLY A 28 11.49 -12.98 2.09
N ALA A 29 10.20 -13.32 1.92
CA ALA A 29 9.77 -14.66 1.53
C ALA A 29 10.29 -15.06 0.13
N VAL A 30 10.22 -14.16 -0.86
CA VAL A 30 10.78 -14.39 -2.20
C VAL A 30 12.30 -14.60 -2.15
N ALA A 31 13.03 -13.80 -1.37
CA ALA A 31 14.47 -13.97 -1.20
C ALA A 31 14.84 -15.35 -0.62
N LEU A 32 14.04 -15.86 0.33
CA LEU A 32 14.22 -17.20 0.88
C LEU A 32 13.82 -18.29 -0.12
N ALA A 33 12.82 -18.08 -0.96
CA ALA A 33 12.48 -18.97 -2.07
C ALA A 33 13.62 -19.05 -3.10
N VAL A 34 14.23 -17.92 -3.45
CA VAL A 34 15.42 -17.86 -4.31
C VAL A 34 16.61 -18.58 -3.65
N ARG A 35 16.84 -18.38 -2.35
CA ARG A 35 17.88 -19.11 -1.60
C ARG A 35 17.64 -20.63 -1.63
N TRP A 36 16.38 -21.07 -1.48
CA TRP A 36 16.01 -22.47 -1.68
C TRP A 36 16.35 -22.94 -3.09
N ALA A 37 15.95 -22.21 -4.13
CA ALA A 37 16.23 -22.53 -5.51
C ALA A 37 17.73 -22.73 -5.77
N LEU A 38 18.57 -21.82 -5.24
CA LEU A 38 20.01 -21.83 -5.47
C LEU A 38 20.74 -22.89 -4.62
N ARG A 39 20.38 -23.06 -3.35
CA ARG A 39 21.16 -23.84 -2.36
C ARG A 39 20.49 -25.13 -1.88
N GLY A 40 19.18 -25.31 -2.11
CA GLY A 40 18.41 -26.43 -1.56
C GLY A 40 18.22 -26.36 -0.05
N ASP A 41 18.27 -25.13 0.55
CA ASP A 41 18.14 -24.92 1.98
C ASP A 41 16.67 -25.08 2.41
N ALA A 42 16.31 -26.25 2.95
CA ALA A 42 14.96 -26.54 3.40
C ALA A 42 14.46 -25.62 4.52
N ARG A 43 15.36 -25.05 5.34
CA ARG A 43 14.99 -24.06 6.36
C ARG A 43 14.58 -22.76 5.71
N ALA A 44 15.29 -22.32 4.65
CA ALA A 44 14.90 -21.15 3.89
C ALA A 44 13.52 -21.32 3.27
N LEU A 45 13.22 -22.50 2.69
CA LEU A 45 11.90 -22.82 2.15
C LEU A 45 10.82 -22.73 3.25
N ALA A 46 11.03 -23.38 4.38
CA ALA A 46 10.09 -23.40 5.50
C ALA A 46 9.83 -21.98 6.05
N THR A 47 10.89 -21.22 6.34
CA THR A 47 10.78 -19.85 6.84
C THR A 47 10.12 -18.94 5.81
N GLY A 48 10.49 -19.07 4.52
CA GLY A 48 9.87 -18.31 3.42
C GLY A 48 8.37 -18.57 3.31
N THR A 49 7.93 -19.83 3.47
CA THR A 49 6.50 -20.18 3.45
C THR A 49 5.74 -19.54 4.61
N VAL A 50 6.31 -19.53 5.82
CA VAL A 50 5.70 -18.89 6.99
C VAL A 50 5.63 -17.36 6.80
N LEU A 51 6.73 -16.75 6.31
CA LEU A 51 6.74 -15.33 5.99
C LEU A 51 5.73 -14.96 4.89
N ALA A 52 5.52 -15.86 3.91
CA ALA A 52 4.48 -15.64 2.90
C ALA A 52 3.09 -15.56 3.54
N GLY A 53 2.77 -16.45 4.49
CA GLY A 53 1.53 -16.36 5.27
C GLY A 53 1.44 -15.06 6.07
N ALA A 54 2.52 -14.64 6.72
CA ALA A 54 2.56 -13.37 7.45
C ALA A 54 2.36 -12.17 6.52
N ALA A 55 2.96 -12.16 5.32
CA ALA A 55 2.78 -11.11 4.33
C ALA A 55 1.29 -10.99 3.92
N VAL A 56 0.64 -12.10 3.58
CA VAL A 56 -0.79 -12.14 3.24
C VAL A 56 -1.66 -11.69 4.42
N ALA A 57 -1.26 -12.03 5.64
CA ALA A 57 -1.98 -11.61 6.85
C ALA A 57 -1.90 -10.08 7.09
N ILE A 58 -0.81 -9.45 6.67
CA ILE A 58 -0.61 -7.98 6.76
C ILE A 58 -1.34 -7.28 5.62
N ASP A 59 -1.19 -7.81 4.39
CA ASP A 59 -1.72 -7.22 3.18
C ASP A 59 -1.96 -8.31 2.13
N ASN A 60 -3.20 -8.50 1.73
CA ASN A 60 -3.60 -9.55 0.77
C ASN A 60 -3.01 -9.31 -0.63
N THR A 61 -2.70 -8.07 -1.02
CA THR A 61 -2.11 -7.75 -2.33
C THR A 61 -0.67 -8.29 -2.47
N THR A 62 -0.02 -8.64 -1.36
CA THR A 62 1.30 -9.29 -1.35
C THR A 62 1.33 -10.63 -2.08
N VAL A 63 0.18 -11.26 -2.27
CA VAL A 63 0.02 -12.46 -3.10
C VAL A 63 0.62 -12.26 -4.50
N LEU A 64 0.52 -11.06 -5.06
CA LEU A 64 1.07 -10.71 -6.38
C LEU A 64 2.60 -10.86 -6.42
N ILE A 65 3.28 -10.44 -5.34
CA ILE A 65 4.74 -10.61 -5.19
C ILE A 65 5.09 -12.07 -4.96
N LEU A 66 4.31 -12.77 -4.13
CA LEU A 66 4.55 -14.15 -3.74
C LEU A 66 4.41 -15.15 -4.90
N LEU A 67 3.67 -14.81 -5.97
CA LEU A 67 3.65 -15.61 -7.21
C LEU A 67 5.06 -15.84 -7.75
N GLY A 68 5.91 -14.82 -7.72
CA GLY A 68 7.31 -14.96 -8.10
C GLY A 68 8.09 -15.90 -7.18
N GLY A 69 7.83 -15.85 -5.89
CA GLY A 69 8.41 -16.77 -4.91
C GLY A 69 8.01 -18.22 -5.19
N VAL A 70 6.73 -18.48 -5.47
CA VAL A 70 6.24 -19.81 -5.84
C VAL A 70 6.99 -20.36 -7.05
N VAL A 71 7.12 -19.55 -8.13
CA VAL A 71 7.86 -19.97 -9.33
C VAL A 71 9.31 -20.29 -8.99
N ALA A 72 9.99 -19.50 -8.17
CA ALA A 72 11.36 -19.79 -7.75
C ALA A 72 11.47 -21.12 -7.00
N THR A 73 10.47 -21.50 -6.19
CA THR A 73 10.52 -22.78 -5.43
C THR A 73 10.43 -24.00 -6.33
N LEU A 74 9.87 -23.90 -7.55
CA LEU A 74 9.77 -25.00 -8.51
C LEU A 74 11.13 -25.45 -9.07
N ALA A 75 12.20 -24.69 -8.83
CA ALA A 75 13.56 -25.07 -9.25
C ALA A 75 14.05 -26.40 -8.65
N ARG A 76 13.44 -26.86 -7.57
CA ARG A 76 13.83 -28.09 -6.87
C ARG A 76 12.61 -28.88 -6.41
N ARG A 77 12.80 -30.20 -6.23
CA ARG A 77 11.76 -31.06 -5.63
C ARG A 77 11.53 -30.68 -4.17
N TRP A 78 10.29 -30.44 -3.82
CA TRP A 78 9.93 -30.04 -2.48
C TRP A 78 10.04 -31.16 -1.46
N PRO A 79 10.63 -30.92 -0.28
CA PRO A 79 10.53 -31.84 0.85
C PRO A 79 9.11 -31.76 1.44
N VAL A 80 8.23 -32.64 0.98
CA VAL A 80 6.78 -32.60 1.23
C VAL A 80 6.42 -32.38 2.70
N ALA A 81 7.07 -33.10 3.62
CA ALA A 81 6.80 -32.95 5.06
C ALA A 81 7.14 -31.55 5.62
N VAL A 82 8.23 -30.94 5.11
CA VAL A 82 8.62 -29.58 5.49
C VAL A 82 7.63 -28.56 4.94
N VAL A 83 7.27 -28.70 3.67
CA VAL A 83 6.30 -27.79 3.01
C VAL A 83 4.94 -27.90 3.69
N ALA A 84 4.44 -29.11 3.91
CA ALA A 84 3.13 -29.31 4.55
C ALA A 84 3.06 -28.67 5.94
N ARG A 85 4.12 -28.85 6.77
CA ARG A 85 4.20 -28.26 8.10
C ARG A 85 4.26 -26.73 8.03
N SER A 86 5.14 -26.17 7.21
CA SER A 86 5.27 -24.71 7.10
C SER A 86 4.03 -24.07 6.47
N LEU A 87 3.37 -24.72 5.53
CA LEU A 87 2.10 -24.26 4.97
C LEU A 87 0.99 -24.28 6.01
N ALA A 88 0.90 -25.33 6.83
CA ALA A 88 -0.08 -25.37 7.93
C ALA A 88 0.13 -24.20 8.90
N ILE A 89 1.37 -23.89 9.26
CA ILE A 89 1.68 -22.72 10.09
C ILE A 89 1.29 -21.43 9.38
N ALA A 90 1.63 -21.26 8.10
CA ALA A 90 1.27 -20.08 7.32
C ALA A 90 -0.25 -19.88 7.26
N VAL A 91 -1.01 -20.96 7.01
CA VAL A 91 -2.48 -20.93 7.03
C VAL A 91 -3.02 -20.53 8.40
N LEU A 92 -2.46 -21.09 9.49
CA LEU A 92 -2.86 -20.70 10.85
C LEU A 92 -2.60 -19.22 11.14
N VAL A 93 -1.48 -18.68 10.66
CA VAL A 93 -1.17 -17.23 10.79
C VAL A 93 -2.21 -16.39 10.05
N VAL A 94 -2.53 -16.75 8.81
CA VAL A 94 -3.55 -16.04 8.02
C VAL A 94 -4.92 -16.14 8.70
N LEU A 95 -5.34 -17.34 9.10
CA LEU A 95 -6.63 -17.54 9.76
C LEU A 95 -6.74 -16.77 11.08
N ALA A 96 -5.67 -16.74 11.88
CA ALA A 96 -5.64 -15.99 13.13
C ALA A 96 -5.75 -14.47 12.89
N ALA A 97 -5.05 -13.95 11.88
CA ALA A 97 -5.14 -12.54 11.51
C ALA A 97 -6.53 -12.18 10.97
N TYR A 98 -7.05 -12.97 10.04
CA TYR A 98 -8.37 -12.70 9.47
C TYR A 98 -9.54 -12.97 10.43
N ALA A 99 -9.37 -13.84 11.43
CA ALA A 99 -10.39 -14.01 12.49
C ALA A 99 -10.60 -12.73 13.31
N TYR A 100 -9.61 -11.85 13.37
CA TYR A 100 -9.77 -10.54 14.01
C TYR A 100 -10.89 -9.71 13.36
N LEU A 101 -11.06 -9.77 12.04
CA LEU A 101 -12.03 -8.95 11.30
C LEU A 101 -13.48 -9.20 11.77
N PRO A 102 -14.02 -10.42 11.72
CA PRO A 102 -15.38 -10.67 12.20
C PRO A 102 -15.53 -10.45 13.72
N LEU A 103 -14.51 -10.76 14.51
CA LEU A 103 -14.54 -10.51 15.96
C LEU A 103 -14.60 -9.01 16.26
N ARG A 104 -13.82 -8.19 15.56
CA ARG A 104 -13.83 -6.74 15.69
C ARG A 104 -15.18 -6.15 15.28
N SER A 105 -15.72 -6.60 14.14
CA SER A 105 -17.02 -6.19 13.62
C SER A 105 -18.14 -6.52 14.61
N ALA A 106 -18.17 -7.74 15.11
CA ALA A 106 -19.14 -8.16 16.13
C ALA A 106 -19.03 -7.30 17.41
N TYR A 107 -17.80 -7.01 17.87
CA TYR A 107 -17.57 -6.14 19.01
C TYR A 107 -18.14 -4.74 18.78
N VAL A 108 -17.88 -4.13 17.62
CA VAL A 108 -18.38 -2.78 17.29
C VAL A 108 -19.91 -2.75 17.29
N THR A 109 -20.54 -3.76 16.71
CA THR A 109 -21.99 -3.86 16.64
C THR A 109 -22.62 -4.04 18.02
N VAL A 110 -22.13 -5.00 18.82
CA VAL A 110 -22.65 -5.30 20.16
C VAL A 110 -22.52 -4.11 21.10
N HIS A 111 -21.39 -3.41 21.06
CA HIS A 111 -21.11 -2.28 21.95
C HIS A 111 -21.55 -0.92 21.37
N ARG A 112 -22.15 -0.91 20.16
CA ARG A 112 -22.51 0.34 19.45
C ARG A 112 -21.34 1.34 19.42
N ALA A 113 -20.14 0.82 19.17
CA ALA A 113 -18.92 1.65 19.23
C ALA A 113 -18.78 2.61 18.05
N ASP A 114 -19.48 2.35 16.95
CA ASP A 114 -19.54 3.22 15.78
C ASP A 114 -20.52 4.37 16.04
N PRO A 115 -20.04 5.62 16.15
CA PRO A 115 -20.90 6.78 16.40
C PRO A 115 -21.82 7.11 15.21
N THR A 116 -21.50 6.63 13.99
CA THR A 116 -22.34 6.88 12.81
C THR A 116 -23.67 6.13 12.87
N LEU A 117 -23.75 5.06 13.65
CA LEU A 117 -25.02 4.35 13.89
C LEU A 117 -26.10 5.24 14.51
N ALA A 118 -25.70 6.25 15.32
CA ALA A 118 -26.63 7.22 15.89
C ALA A 118 -27.27 8.12 14.81
N LEU A 119 -26.65 8.23 13.65
CA LEU A 119 -27.16 8.98 12.50
C LEU A 119 -28.11 8.15 11.61
N GLY A 120 -28.38 6.89 11.97
CA GLY A 120 -29.16 5.97 11.14
C GLY A 120 -28.37 5.34 9.99
N ILE A 121 -27.07 5.56 9.94
CA ILE A 121 -26.20 4.92 8.94
C ILE A 121 -26.06 3.44 9.28
N PRO A 122 -26.27 2.53 8.32
CA PRO A 122 -26.12 1.10 8.57
C PRO A 122 -24.69 0.71 8.90
N PRO A 123 -24.47 -0.43 9.60
CA PRO A 123 -23.13 -0.99 9.82
C PRO A 123 -22.36 -1.16 8.50
N GLY A 124 -21.02 -1.18 8.58
CA GLY A 124 -20.16 -1.40 7.42
C GLY A 124 -19.44 -0.14 6.96
N ARG A 125 -19.40 0.89 7.80
CA ARG A 125 -18.71 2.14 7.46
C ARG A 125 -17.24 2.11 7.84
N PRO A 126 -16.37 2.80 7.05
CA PRO A 126 -14.95 2.93 7.31
C PRO A 126 -14.63 3.37 8.75
N PHE A 127 -13.44 3.01 9.22
CA PHE A 127 -12.85 3.25 10.54
C PHE A 127 -13.38 2.37 11.66
N TRP A 128 -14.67 2.00 11.67
CA TRP A 128 -15.26 1.24 12.76
C TRP A 128 -15.54 -0.20 12.37
N ASP A 129 -16.21 -0.42 11.26
CA ASP A 129 -16.75 -1.72 10.88
C ASP A 129 -16.78 -1.88 9.35
N ASP A 130 -15.70 -1.57 8.69
CA ASP A 130 -15.61 -1.55 7.24
C ASP A 130 -16.13 -2.86 6.62
N HIS A 131 -17.11 -2.74 5.70
CA HIS A 131 -17.85 -3.86 5.10
C HIS A 131 -18.65 -4.76 6.03
N HIS A 132 -18.68 -4.53 7.33
CA HIS A 132 -19.38 -5.39 8.30
C HIS A 132 -18.96 -6.87 8.23
N PRO A 133 -17.67 -7.20 8.45
CA PRO A 133 -17.15 -8.55 8.23
C PRO A 133 -17.62 -9.61 9.25
N SER A 134 -18.49 -9.25 10.20
CA SER A 134 -19.24 -10.23 10.98
C SER A 134 -20.28 -10.99 10.16
N THR A 135 -20.63 -10.50 8.96
CA THR A 135 -21.44 -11.21 7.97
C THR A 135 -20.57 -11.90 6.91
N PRO A 136 -21.02 -13.04 6.34
CA PRO A 136 -20.28 -13.73 5.29
C PRO A 136 -20.01 -12.85 4.05
N GLU A 137 -21.00 -12.06 3.65
CA GLU A 137 -20.90 -11.14 2.51
C GLU A 137 -19.88 -10.03 2.78
N GLY A 138 -19.97 -9.40 3.94
CA GLY A 138 -19.05 -8.34 4.34
C GLY A 138 -17.62 -8.85 4.50
N PHE A 139 -17.44 -10.02 5.11
CA PHE A 139 -16.13 -10.67 5.20
C PHE A 139 -15.54 -10.95 3.81
N ARG A 140 -16.34 -11.53 2.91
CA ARG A 140 -15.92 -11.80 1.54
C ARG A 140 -15.58 -10.50 0.79
N SER A 141 -16.43 -9.47 0.92
CA SER A 141 -16.19 -8.19 0.28
C SER A 141 -14.88 -7.57 0.71
N LEU A 142 -14.64 -7.50 2.01
CA LEU A 142 -13.41 -6.94 2.59
C LEU A 142 -12.16 -7.74 2.17
N VAL A 143 -12.20 -9.09 2.27
CA VAL A 143 -11.04 -9.93 1.97
C VAL A 143 -10.76 -10.03 0.47
N ALA A 144 -11.80 -10.07 -0.36
CA ALA A 144 -11.65 -10.17 -1.81
C ALA A 144 -11.53 -8.80 -2.50
N GLY A 145 -11.74 -7.69 -1.78
CA GLY A 145 -11.69 -6.35 -2.37
C GLY A 145 -12.74 -6.13 -3.46
N THR A 146 -13.94 -6.72 -3.30
CA THR A 146 -14.97 -6.73 -4.35
C THR A 146 -15.54 -5.34 -4.65
N GLU A 147 -15.32 -4.37 -3.79
CA GLU A 147 -15.71 -2.97 -3.99
C GLU A 147 -14.92 -2.28 -5.11
N TRP A 148 -13.71 -2.77 -5.36
CA TRP A 148 -12.80 -2.16 -6.35
C TRP A 148 -13.09 -2.61 -7.78
N GLY A 149 -14.16 -3.35 -7.99
CA GLY A 149 -14.68 -3.76 -9.30
C GLY A 149 -14.69 -5.28 -9.50
N PRO A 150 -15.69 -5.79 -10.23
CA PRO A 150 -15.80 -7.21 -10.50
C PRO A 150 -14.71 -7.63 -11.50
N GLY A 151 -13.72 -8.32 -11.02
CA GLY A 151 -12.95 -9.21 -11.88
C GLY A 151 -11.81 -8.61 -12.65
N GLU A 152 -10.97 -7.86 -12.00
CA GLU A 152 -9.61 -7.74 -12.49
C GLU A 152 -8.91 -9.10 -12.31
N THR A 153 -9.36 -10.05 -13.12
CA THR A 153 -8.72 -11.34 -13.25
C THR A 153 -7.29 -11.10 -13.77
N LEU A 154 -6.35 -11.96 -13.42
CA LEU A 154 -4.98 -11.92 -13.96
C LEU A 154 -4.95 -11.80 -15.50
N VAL A 155 -6.01 -12.22 -16.18
CA VAL A 155 -6.16 -12.09 -17.65
C VAL A 155 -6.27 -10.62 -18.06
N VAL A 156 -6.96 -9.78 -17.31
CA VAL A 156 -7.07 -8.33 -17.59
C VAL A 156 -5.70 -7.66 -17.51
N LEU A 157 -4.81 -8.10 -16.60
CA LEU A 157 -3.46 -7.58 -16.46
C LEU A 157 -2.60 -7.80 -17.71
N LEU A 158 -2.94 -8.77 -18.53
CA LEU A 158 -2.20 -9.09 -19.77
C LEU A 158 -2.79 -8.44 -21.01
N THR A 159 -3.81 -7.60 -20.86
CA THR A 159 -4.38 -6.88 -22.02
C THR A 159 -3.40 -5.84 -22.55
N PRO A 160 -3.35 -5.64 -23.88
CA PRO A 160 -2.46 -4.63 -24.47
C PRO A 160 -2.64 -3.22 -23.89
N ALA A 161 -3.86 -2.86 -23.48
CA ALA A 161 -4.17 -1.57 -22.87
C ALA A 161 -3.52 -1.41 -21.50
N VAL A 162 -3.55 -2.45 -20.64
CA VAL A 162 -2.90 -2.44 -19.32
C VAL A 162 -1.39 -2.45 -19.48
N LEU A 163 -0.84 -3.30 -20.37
CA LEU A 163 0.60 -3.36 -20.63
C LEU A 163 1.14 -2.00 -21.10
N ARG A 164 0.40 -1.30 -21.97
CA ARG A 164 0.77 0.05 -22.43
C ARG A 164 0.72 1.04 -21.27
N ARG A 165 -0.37 1.08 -20.50
CA ARG A 165 -0.47 1.97 -19.32
C ARG A 165 0.66 1.73 -18.31
N ALA A 166 1.01 0.45 -18.06
CA ALA A 166 2.12 0.10 -17.17
C ALA A 166 3.46 0.62 -17.71
N ALA A 167 3.71 0.45 -19.02
CA ALA A 167 4.92 0.94 -19.65
C ALA A 167 5.00 2.47 -19.61
N ASP A 168 3.92 3.16 -19.94
CA ASP A 168 3.87 4.63 -19.97
C ASP A 168 4.03 5.21 -18.55
N ARG A 169 3.26 4.70 -17.59
CA ARG A 169 3.25 5.22 -16.23
C ARG A 169 4.53 4.85 -15.47
N PHE A 170 4.81 3.58 -15.32
CA PHE A 170 5.95 3.14 -14.51
C PHE A 170 7.27 3.27 -15.23
N GLY A 171 7.29 3.21 -16.57
CA GLY A 171 8.47 3.52 -17.34
C GLY A 171 8.91 4.97 -17.15
N ALA A 172 7.99 5.91 -17.13
CA ALA A 172 8.27 7.31 -16.84
C ALA A 172 8.74 7.51 -15.39
N GLU A 173 8.05 6.91 -14.41
CA GLU A 173 8.37 7.00 -12.99
C GLU A 173 9.75 6.43 -12.68
N VAL A 174 9.99 5.17 -13.08
CA VAL A 174 11.30 4.52 -12.88
C VAL A 174 12.43 5.27 -13.60
N SER A 175 12.17 5.82 -14.79
CA SER A 175 13.18 6.60 -15.53
C SER A 175 13.44 7.98 -14.90
N ALA A 176 12.47 8.55 -14.20
CA ALA A 176 12.65 9.79 -13.45
C ALA A 176 13.44 9.56 -12.17
N ASP A 177 13.15 8.46 -11.47
CA ASP A 177 13.80 8.12 -10.20
C ASP A 177 15.18 7.53 -10.39
N GLU A 178 15.35 6.61 -11.36
CA GLU A 178 16.58 5.84 -11.52
C GLU A 178 17.35 6.24 -12.79
N PRO A 179 18.67 6.43 -12.69
CA PRO A 179 19.50 6.66 -13.88
C PRO A 179 19.39 5.49 -14.87
N GLN A 180 19.22 5.80 -16.16
CA GLN A 180 19.12 4.77 -17.21
C GLN A 180 20.29 3.78 -17.19
N GLY A 181 21.51 4.26 -16.90
CA GLY A 181 22.67 3.39 -16.73
C GLY A 181 22.53 2.38 -15.61
N LEU A 182 21.86 2.76 -14.51
CA LEU A 182 21.60 1.84 -13.38
C LEU A 182 20.59 0.75 -13.77
N LEU A 183 19.59 1.10 -14.56
CA LEU A 183 18.62 0.13 -15.08
C LEU A 183 19.30 -0.90 -16.00
N VAL A 184 20.21 -0.46 -16.86
CA VAL A 184 21.01 -1.37 -17.70
C VAL A 184 21.85 -2.30 -16.83
N VAL A 185 22.52 -1.78 -15.80
CA VAL A 185 23.30 -2.59 -14.85
C VAL A 185 22.40 -3.60 -14.11
N ALA A 186 21.21 -3.18 -13.71
CA ALA A 186 20.23 -4.07 -13.07
C ALA A 186 19.80 -5.22 -13.99
N LEU A 187 19.49 -4.93 -15.25
CA LEU A 187 19.13 -5.93 -16.25
C LEU A 187 20.25 -6.93 -16.51
N ILE A 188 21.50 -6.46 -16.59
CA ILE A 188 22.68 -7.34 -16.72
C ILE A 188 22.77 -8.27 -15.50
N GLY A 189 22.61 -7.73 -14.27
CA GLY A 189 22.64 -8.52 -13.06
C GLY A 189 21.52 -9.56 -13.00
N LEU A 190 20.30 -9.19 -13.37
CA LEU A 190 19.16 -10.13 -13.47
C LEU A 190 19.41 -11.19 -14.53
N GLY A 191 20.00 -10.84 -15.68
CA GLY A 191 20.43 -11.78 -16.70
C GLY A 191 21.39 -12.85 -16.16
N PHE A 192 22.33 -12.49 -15.29
CA PHE A 192 23.18 -13.44 -14.60
C PHE A 192 22.38 -14.38 -13.65
N VAL A 193 21.38 -13.86 -12.94
CA VAL A 193 20.53 -14.72 -12.10
C VAL A 193 19.74 -15.70 -12.95
N ILE A 194 19.13 -15.24 -14.04
CA ILE A 194 18.37 -16.08 -14.98
C ILE A 194 19.27 -17.15 -15.59
N ALA A 195 20.47 -16.79 -16.03
CA ALA A 195 21.41 -17.75 -16.64
C ALA A 195 21.86 -18.85 -15.65
N GLN A 196 21.95 -18.56 -14.36
CA GLN A 196 22.39 -19.53 -13.34
C GLN A 196 21.24 -20.34 -12.74
N ALA A 197 20.09 -19.72 -12.57
CA ALA A 197 18.91 -20.30 -11.94
C ALA A 197 17.65 -19.75 -12.62
N PRO A 198 17.26 -20.28 -13.80
CA PRO A 198 16.21 -19.70 -14.63
C PRO A 198 14.90 -19.45 -13.86
N LEU A 199 14.42 -20.44 -13.10
CA LEU A 199 13.17 -20.28 -12.36
C LEU A 199 13.28 -19.27 -11.20
N ALA A 200 14.45 -19.13 -10.58
CA ALA A 200 14.67 -18.10 -9.57
C ALA A 200 14.68 -16.69 -10.21
N GLY A 201 15.33 -16.55 -11.37
CA GLY A 201 15.36 -15.28 -12.10
C GLY A 201 13.98 -14.90 -12.64
N VAL A 202 13.26 -15.83 -13.25
CA VAL A 202 11.86 -15.60 -13.69
C VAL A 202 10.98 -15.26 -12.50
N GLY A 203 11.13 -15.95 -11.38
CA GLY A 203 10.41 -15.63 -10.15
C GLY A 203 10.62 -14.20 -9.67
N LEU A 204 11.87 -13.70 -9.70
CA LEU A 204 12.17 -12.31 -9.35
C LEU A 204 11.51 -11.31 -10.33
N VAL A 205 11.56 -11.60 -11.63
CA VAL A 205 10.88 -10.75 -12.63
C VAL A 205 9.38 -10.72 -12.39
N LEU A 206 8.74 -11.87 -12.13
CA LEU A 206 7.32 -11.93 -11.84
C LEU A 206 6.97 -11.19 -10.53
N ALA A 207 7.78 -11.31 -9.47
CA ALA A 207 7.59 -10.61 -8.23
C ALA A 207 7.62 -9.08 -8.40
N ALA A 208 8.32 -8.57 -9.41
CA ALA A 208 8.39 -7.15 -9.74
C ALA A 208 7.26 -6.71 -10.68
N VAL A 209 7.04 -7.48 -11.76
CA VAL A 209 6.18 -7.07 -12.89
C VAL A 209 4.70 -7.25 -12.56
N VAL A 210 4.32 -8.35 -11.89
CA VAL A 210 2.89 -8.63 -11.62
C VAL A 210 2.24 -7.56 -10.74
N PRO A 211 2.83 -7.13 -9.61
CA PRO A 211 2.28 -6.02 -8.84
C PRO A 211 2.21 -4.72 -9.63
N ALA A 212 3.24 -4.39 -10.42
CA ALA A 212 3.26 -3.18 -11.24
C ALA A 212 2.13 -3.20 -12.29
N LEU A 213 1.89 -4.34 -12.96
CA LEU A 213 0.77 -4.48 -13.89
C LEU A 213 -0.58 -4.32 -13.18
N PHE A 214 -0.70 -4.88 -11.99
CA PHE A 214 -1.90 -4.71 -11.18
C PHE A 214 -2.14 -3.23 -10.83
N GLY A 215 -1.12 -2.51 -10.36
CA GLY A 215 -1.21 -1.08 -10.10
C GLY A 215 -1.59 -0.23 -11.33
N ALA A 216 -1.12 -0.65 -12.53
CA ALA A 216 -1.50 0.01 -13.78
C ALA A 216 -2.93 -0.31 -14.23
N ALA A 217 -3.44 -1.50 -13.88
CA ALA A 217 -4.81 -1.91 -14.17
C ALA A 217 -5.82 -1.29 -13.22
N TYR A 218 -5.37 -0.93 -12.02
CA TYR A 218 -6.22 -0.42 -10.96
C TYR A 218 -6.89 0.89 -11.37
N PRO A 219 -8.24 0.96 -11.36
CA PRO A 219 -8.96 2.12 -11.85
C PRO A 219 -8.93 3.28 -10.87
N ALA A 220 -8.68 3.02 -9.58
CA ALA A 220 -8.61 4.06 -8.59
C ALA A 220 -7.33 4.89 -8.77
N GLU A 221 -7.46 6.19 -8.69
CA GLU A 221 -6.33 7.11 -8.80
C GLU A 221 -5.40 7.07 -7.57
N ALA A 222 -5.87 6.43 -6.50
CA ALA A 222 -5.16 6.38 -5.24
C ALA A 222 -3.98 5.39 -5.29
N ASP A 223 -2.78 5.94 -5.17
CA ASP A 223 -1.56 5.26 -4.73
C ASP A 223 -1.06 4.05 -5.54
N PRO A 224 -1.08 4.04 -6.87
CA PRO A 224 -0.54 2.92 -7.64
C PRO A 224 0.97 2.76 -7.45
N GLU A 225 1.68 3.81 -7.01
CA GLU A 225 3.12 3.79 -6.76
C GLU A 225 3.52 2.73 -5.72
N ARG A 226 2.64 2.35 -4.81
CA ARG A 226 2.91 1.27 -3.86
C ARG A 226 3.22 -0.06 -4.54
N TYR A 227 2.61 -0.33 -5.68
CA TYR A 227 2.79 -1.58 -6.42
C TYR A 227 4.12 -1.67 -7.17
N VAL A 228 4.86 -0.57 -7.34
CA VAL A 228 6.20 -0.58 -7.93
C VAL A 228 7.33 -0.79 -6.91
N LEU A 229 7.06 -0.79 -5.61
CA LEU A 229 8.08 -1.02 -4.58
C LEU A 229 8.86 -2.32 -4.79
N ALA A 230 8.16 -3.39 -5.20
CA ALA A 230 8.81 -4.66 -5.52
C ALA A 230 9.73 -4.58 -6.76
N LEU A 231 9.37 -3.74 -7.74
CA LEU A 231 10.20 -3.49 -8.92
C LEU A 231 11.51 -2.79 -8.53
N TYR A 232 11.45 -1.76 -7.69
CA TYR A 232 12.67 -1.11 -7.18
C TYR A 232 13.56 -2.06 -6.39
N ALA A 233 12.98 -2.95 -5.58
CA ALA A 233 13.75 -3.96 -4.85
C ALA A 233 14.47 -4.94 -5.80
N VAL A 234 13.82 -5.37 -6.88
CA VAL A 234 14.40 -6.27 -7.88
C VAL A 234 15.46 -5.55 -8.72
N ILE A 235 15.27 -4.28 -9.05
CA ILE A 235 16.29 -3.42 -9.70
C ILE A 235 17.53 -3.36 -8.80
N ALA A 236 17.38 -3.03 -7.53
CA ALA A 236 18.48 -2.96 -6.57
C ALA A 236 19.22 -4.30 -6.42
N LEU A 237 18.49 -5.42 -6.41
CA LEU A 237 19.09 -6.75 -6.42
C LEU A 237 19.90 -7.02 -7.69
N GLY A 238 19.37 -6.64 -8.85
CA GLY A 238 20.08 -6.75 -10.12
C GLY A 238 21.39 -5.97 -10.10
N VAL A 239 21.36 -4.71 -9.64
CA VAL A 239 22.57 -3.89 -9.45
C VAL A 239 23.57 -4.57 -8.50
N ALA A 240 23.10 -5.11 -7.37
CA ALA A 240 23.97 -5.77 -6.41
C ALA A 240 24.64 -7.02 -7.02
N VAL A 241 23.92 -7.81 -7.81
CA VAL A 241 24.46 -9.00 -8.49
C VAL A 241 25.49 -8.56 -9.55
N ALA A 242 25.21 -7.56 -10.35
CA ALA A 242 26.17 -7.04 -11.33
C ALA A 242 27.44 -6.51 -10.66
N ALA A 243 27.30 -5.78 -9.57
CA ALA A 243 28.40 -5.27 -8.77
C ALA A 243 29.26 -6.40 -8.20
N ASP A 244 28.65 -7.43 -7.59
CA ASP A 244 29.37 -8.61 -7.07
C ASP A 244 30.14 -9.33 -8.17
N ARG A 245 29.55 -9.50 -9.35
CA ARG A 245 30.23 -10.10 -10.51
C ARG A 245 31.39 -9.26 -11.00
N THR A 246 31.23 -7.96 -11.07
CA THR A 246 32.28 -7.03 -11.45
C THR A 246 33.45 -7.10 -10.46
N VAL A 247 33.15 -7.03 -9.15
CA VAL A 247 34.19 -7.14 -8.11
C VAL A 247 34.91 -8.47 -8.20
N ARG A 248 34.23 -9.59 -8.44
CA ARG A 248 34.87 -10.92 -8.58
C ARG A 248 35.70 -11.03 -9.86
N ALA A 249 35.27 -10.43 -10.97
CA ALA A 249 35.99 -10.49 -12.23
C ALA A 249 37.28 -9.65 -12.20
N PHE A 250 37.15 -8.40 -11.75
CA PHE A 250 38.28 -7.47 -11.71
C PHE A 250 39.07 -7.51 -10.39
N GLY A 251 38.45 -7.98 -9.31
CA GLY A 251 38.99 -7.99 -7.98
C GLY A 251 40.09 -9.05 -7.74
N ARG A 252 40.31 -9.98 -8.67
CA ARG A 252 41.43 -10.92 -8.56
C ARG A 252 42.79 -10.21 -8.55
N GLN A 253 42.91 -9.06 -9.22
CA GLN A 253 44.13 -8.26 -9.29
C GLN A 253 44.12 -7.06 -8.34
N LYS A 254 42.99 -6.39 -8.15
CA LYS A 254 42.86 -5.15 -7.32
C LYS A 254 41.48 -5.09 -6.62
N PRO A 255 41.19 -5.95 -5.66
CA PRO A 255 39.87 -6.04 -5.03
C PRO A 255 39.42 -4.75 -4.35
N ALA A 256 40.35 -4.04 -3.70
CA ALA A 256 40.04 -2.80 -3.01
C ALA A 256 39.64 -1.67 -3.99
N VAL A 257 40.26 -1.62 -5.16
CA VAL A 257 39.94 -0.61 -6.20
C VAL A 257 38.56 -0.91 -6.79
N ALA A 258 38.29 -2.16 -7.17
CA ALA A 258 36.99 -2.55 -7.73
C ALA A 258 35.83 -2.27 -6.74
N LEU A 259 36.02 -2.63 -5.47
CA LEU A 259 35.05 -2.36 -4.42
C LEU A 259 34.88 -0.85 -4.19
N GLY A 260 35.98 -0.10 -4.14
CA GLY A 260 35.95 1.36 -3.98
C GLY A 260 35.17 2.07 -5.10
N VAL A 261 35.37 1.66 -6.36
CA VAL A 261 34.64 2.21 -7.51
C VAL A 261 33.12 1.91 -7.41
N VAL A 262 32.77 0.66 -7.08
CA VAL A 262 31.35 0.30 -6.90
C VAL A 262 30.72 1.10 -5.76
N CYS A 263 31.39 1.19 -4.62
CA CYS A 263 30.88 1.97 -3.48
C CYS A 263 30.75 3.46 -3.83
N ALA A 264 31.69 4.03 -4.56
CA ALA A 264 31.64 5.42 -4.98
C ALA A 264 30.45 5.70 -5.93
N LEU A 265 30.23 4.82 -6.91
CA LEU A 265 29.09 4.94 -7.83
C LEU A 265 27.75 4.83 -7.10
N LEU A 266 27.61 3.87 -6.19
CA LEU A 266 26.40 3.72 -5.37
C LEU A 266 26.19 4.92 -4.43
N ALA A 267 27.28 5.49 -3.88
CA ALA A 267 27.21 6.69 -3.05
C ALA A 267 26.73 7.90 -3.87
N VAL A 268 27.23 8.09 -5.09
CA VAL A 268 26.81 9.19 -5.98
C VAL A 268 25.31 9.09 -6.29
N VAL A 269 24.83 7.89 -6.64
CA VAL A 269 23.39 7.68 -6.89
C VAL A 269 22.58 7.97 -5.65
N SER A 270 22.98 7.44 -4.48
CA SER A 270 22.26 7.66 -3.22
C SER A 270 22.23 9.14 -2.82
N VAL A 271 23.33 9.88 -3.00
CA VAL A 271 23.38 11.33 -2.73
C VAL A 271 22.45 12.08 -3.67
N ARG A 272 22.45 11.72 -4.97
CA ARG A 272 21.53 12.31 -5.94
C ARG A 272 20.08 12.12 -5.52
N ASP A 273 19.70 10.91 -5.10
CA ASP A 273 18.34 10.59 -4.73
C ASP A 273 17.92 11.32 -3.45
N VAL A 274 18.81 11.40 -2.45
CA VAL A 274 18.59 12.21 -1.23
C VAL A 274 18.42 13.70 -1.59
N VAL A 275 19.25 14.25 -2.48
CA VAL A 275 19.15 15.67 -2.87
C VAL A 275 17.86 15.94 -3.63
N ARG A 276 17.42 15.03 -4.49
CA ARG A 276 16.16 15.16 -5.23
C ARG A 276 14.94 14.95 -4.33
N GLY A 277 15.03 14.01 -3.41
CA GLY A 277 13.95 13.66 -2.49
C GLY A 277 13.88 14.54 -1.25
N HIS A 278 14.78 15.56 -1.10
CA HIS A 278 14.83 16.33 0.13
C HIS A 278 13.51 17.07 0.43
N GLU A 279 12.74 17.44 -0.59
CA GLU A 279 11.42 18.05 -0.42
C GLU A 279 10.42 17.09 0.25
N LEU A 280 10.61 15.77 0.09
CA LEU A 280 9.78 14.75 0.75
C LEU A 280 10.00 14.75 2.28
N PHE A 281 11.13 15.23 2.76
CA PHE A 281 11.36 15.41 4.20
C PHE A 281 10.47 16.51 4.80
N ALA A 282 10.03 17.46 3.97
CA ALA A 282 9.11 18.50 4.40
C ALA A 282 7.72 17.95 4.78
N TYR A 283 7.34 16.79 4.26
CA TYR A 283 6.08 16.13 4.64
C TYR A 283 6.07 15.67 6.10
N ARG A 284 7.21 15.42 6.73
CA ARG A 284 7.29 15.08 8.15
C ARG A 284 6.68 16.15 9.05
N ASP A 285 6.88 17.39 8.67
CA ASP A 285 6.44 18.56 9.43
C ASP A 285 5.21 19.23 8.77
N ASN A 286 4.53 18.51 7.84
CA ASN A 286 3.33 19.03 7.20
C ASN A 286 2.18 19.11 8.23
N PRO A 287 1.75 20.32 8.64
CA PRO A 287 0.71 20.50 9.65
C PRO A 287 -0.70 20.34 9.09
N GLU A 288 -0.87 20.05 7.81
CA GLU A 288 -2.14 20.13 7.08
C GLU A 288 -3.28 19.35 7.76
N ALA A 289 -3.01 18.11 8.18
CA ALA A 289 -3.99 17.28 8.88
C ALA A 289 -4.37 17.86 10.24
N SER A 290 -3.39 18.34 11.03
CA SER A 290 -3.63 18.94 12.33
C SER A 290 -4.32 20.30 12.23
N GLU A 291 -3.95 21.11 11.23
CA GLU A 291 -4.61 22.37 10.92
C GLU A 291 -6.05 22.16 10.46
N LEU A 292 -6.32 21.12 9.64
CA LEU A 292 -7.68 20.75 9.27
C LEU A 292 -8.49 20.39 10.51
N GLY A 293 -7.97 19.53 11.38
CA GLY A 293 -8.61 19.20 12.67
C GLY A 293 -8.91 20.44 13.51
N ALA A 294 -7.94 21.32 13.66
CA ALA A 294 -8.11 22.57 14.40
C ALA A 294 -9.16 23.50 13.76
N ARG A 295 -9.17 23.65 12.44
CA ARG A 295 -10.19 24.43 11.70
C ARG A 295 -11.59 23.85 11.91
N VAL A 296 -11.76 22.54 11.77
CA VAL A 296 -13.04 21.86 12.01
C VAL A 296 -13.48 22.07 13.45
N ALA A 297 -12.58 21.89 14.42
CA ALA A 297 -12.89 22.12 15.85
C ALA A 297 -13.35 23.55 16.14
N ALA A 298 -12.69 24.55 15.55
CA ALA A 298 -12.99 25.96 15.78
C ALA A 298 -14.30 26.43 15.10
N GLN A 299 -14.66 25.83 13.96
CA GLN A 299 -15.74 26.33 13.12
C GLN A 299 -17.04 25.53 13.20
N THR A 300 -16.99 24.37 13.84
CA THR A 300 -18.16 23.50 14.00
C THR A 300 -18.54 23.34 15.47
N ARG A 301 -19.82 23.10 15.72
CA ARG A 301 -20.31 22.86 17.08
C ARG A 301 -19.86 21.48 17.58
N ASP A 302 -19.74 21.34 18.90
CA ASP A 302 -19.58 20.00 19.49
C ASP A 302 -20.79 19.13 19.16
N GLY A 303 -20.55 17.90 18.72
CA GLY A 303 -21.61 17.01 18.21
C GLY A 303 -22.02 17.27 16.76
N ALA A 304 -21.31 18.12 16.01
CA ALA A 304 -21.55 18.28 14.57
C ALA A 304 -21.21 17.00 13.80
N VAL A 305 -21.93 16.79 12.69
CA VAL A 305 -21.62 15.77 11.70
C VAL A 305 -20.67 16.38 10.66
N VAL A 306 -19.54 15.73 10.43
CA VAL A 306 -18.50 16.15 9.49
C VAL A 306 -18.36 15.11 8.41
N VAL A 307 -18.87 15.41 7.21
CA VAL A 307 -18.76 14.55 6.03
C VAL A 307 -17.50 14.90 5.27
N ALA A 308 -16.67 13.92 5.00
CA ALA A 308 -15.43 14.13 4.26
C ALA A 308 -15.10 12.91 3.38
N PRO A 309 -14.53 13.10 2.18
CA PRO A 309 -13.98 12.02 1.40
C PRO A 309 -12.79 11.36 2.14
N TRP A 310 -12.42 10.16 1.70
CA TRP A 310 -11.45 9.29 2.37
C TRP A 310 -10.19 10.00 2.85
N ASP A 311 -9.57 10.79 1.97
CA ASP A 311 -8.28 11.43 2.25
C ASP A 311 -8.33 12.37 3.47
N TRP A 312 -9.43 13.11 3.62
CA TRP A 312 -9.62 14.03 4.75
C TRP A 312 -10.28 13.36 5.94
N ALA A 313 -11.17 12.40 5.66
CA ALA A 313 -11.88 11.68 6.71
C ALA A 313 -10.95 10.88 7.60
N THR A 314 -9.87 10.30 7.08
CA THR A 314 -8.87 9.56 7.87
C THR A 314 -8.18 10.43 8.92
N ALA A 315 -7.73 11.62 8.52
CA ALA A 315 -7.12 12.58 9.45
C ALA A 315 -8.13 13.07 10.50
N LEU A 316 -9.36 13.41 10.08
CA LEU A 316 -10.41 13.85 10.98
C LEU A 316 -10.87 12.74 11.92
N ALA A 317 -10.96 11.50 11.46
CA ALA A 317 -11.29 10.35 12.29
C ALA A 317 -10.22 10.11 13.37
N TYR A 318 -8.93 10.27 13.02
CA TYR A 318 -7.86 10.22 14.01
C TYR A 318 -8.07 11.29 15.10
N HIS A 319 -8.35 12.54 14.70
CA HIS A 319 -8.61 13.64 15.63
C HIS A 319 -9.90 13.49 16.42
N ALA A 320 -10.90 12.81 15.88
CA ALA A 320 -12.16 12.57 16.60
C ALA A 320 -12.05 11.39 17.58
N TYR A 321 -11.41 10.30 17.18
CA TYR A 321 -11.56 9.02 17.86
C TYR A 321 -10.30 8.55 18.58
N VAL A 322 -9.12 9.04 18.21
CA VAL A 322 -7.85 8.66 18.83
C VAL A 322 -7.37 9.73 19.81
N ASP A 323 -7.05 10.92 19.32
CA ASP A 323 -6.58 12.02 20.19
C ASP A 323 -7.72 12.85 20.82
N ARG A 324 -8.95 12.64 20.34
CA ARG A 324 -10.18 13.29 20.82
C ARG A 324 -10.19 14.83 20.72
N ALA A 325 -9.36 15.38 19.86
CA ALA A 325 -9.27 16.82 19.65
C ALA A 325 -10.56 17.41 19.05
N LEU A 326 -11.34 16.58 18.34
CA LEU A 326 -12.65 16.97 17.78
C LEU A 326 -13.83 16.78 18.75
N GLY A 327 -13.61 16.41 20.01
CA GLY A 327 -14.67 16.23 20.99
C GLY A 327 -15.69 15.16 20.58
N ARG A 328 -16.99 15.50 20.58
CA ARG A 328 -18.09 14.58 20.22
C ARG A 328 -18.53 14.67 18.77
N ARG A 329 -17.75 15.30 17.90
CA ARG A 329 -18.07 15.39 16.46
C ARG A 329 -18.04 14.02 15.82
N ILE A 330 -18.98 13.77 14.91
CA ILE A 330 -19.12 12.48 14.22
C ILE A 330 -18.55 12.66 12.82
N VAL A 331 -17.48 11.95 12.52
CA VAL A 331 -16.86 11.95 11.18
C VAL A 331 -17.50 10.84 10.34
N VAL A 332 -18.05 11.24 9.20
CA VAL A 332 -18.62 10.34 8.19
C VAL A 332 -17.72 10.35 6.96
N CYS A 333 -17.13 9.19 6.66
CA CYS A 333 -16.34 9.00 5.45
C CYS A 333 -17.30 8.74 4.28
N ALA A 334 -17.53 9.74 3.46
CA ALA A 334 -18.43 9.66 2.32
C ALA A 334 -18.20 10.82 1.34
N LEU A 335 -18.55 10.62 0.09
CA LEU A 335 -18.68 11.73 -0.85
C LEU A 335 -19.90 12.59 -0.51
N PRO A 336 -19.87 13.90 -0.78
CA PRO A 336 -20.93 14.82 -0.37
C PRO A 336 -22.36 14.42 -0.81
N ARG A 337 -22.48 13.70 -1.93
CA ARG A 337 -23.78 13.31 -2.50
C ARG A 337 -24.31 11.96 -1.99
N GLU A 338 -23.50 11.17 -1.31
CA GLU A 338 -23.90 9.81 -0.89
C GLU A 338 -25.03 9.79 0.14
N HIS A 339 -25.16 10.84 0.94
CA HIS A 339 -26.12 10.96 2.02
C HIS A 339 -27.12 12.12 1.86
N LEU A 340 -27.46 12.47 0.61
CA LEU A 340 -28.37 13.57 0.34
C LEU A 340 -29.73 13.43 1.02
N GLU A 341 -30.26 12.21 1.09
CA GLU A 341 -31.58 11.94 1.68
C GLU A 341 -31.54 12.04 3.22
N GLU A 342 -30.41 11.74 3.83
CA GLU A 342 -30.22 11.72 5.28
C GLU A 342 -29.93 13.12 5.85
N TYR A 343 -29.41 14.05 5.07
CA TYR A 343 -29.01 15.38 5.56
C TYR A 343 -30.15 16.12 6.26
N ALA A 344 -31.37 16.05 5.72
CA ALA A 344 -32.54 16.68 6.35
C ALA A 344 -32.85 16.10 7.74
N ALA A 345 -32.57 14.83 7.97
CA ALA A 345 -32.73 14.18 9.27
C ALA A 345 -31.62 14.62 10.23
N TRP A 346 -30.34 14.59 9.78
CA TRP A 346 -29.21 14.97 10.60
C TRP A 346 -29.24 16.44 11.02
N MET A 347 -29.67 17.34 10.13
CA MET A 347 -29.77 18.78 10.40
C MET A 347 -30.79 19.14 11.48
N ARG A 348 -31.69 18.23 11.87
CA ARG A 348 -32.63 18.48 12.98
C ARG A 348 -31.94 18.49 14.33
N GLU A 349 -30.90 17.70 14.49
CA GLU A 349 -30.24 17.47 15.77
C GLU A 349 -28.78 17.93 15.76
N HIS A 350 -28.17 17.99 14.57
CA HIS A 350 -26.75 18.28 14.39
C HIS A 350 -26.52 19.43 13.41
N GLN A 351 -25.42 20.14 13.60
CA GLN A 351 -24.83 20.93 12.52
C GLN A 351 -24.19 19.95 11.54
N VAL A 352 -24.53 20.03 10.26
CA VAL A 352 -23.94 19.17 9.22
C VAL A 352 -22.96 19.97 8.39
N THR A 353 -21.74 19.49 8.29
CA THR A 353 -20.66 20.17 7.56
C THR A 353 -20.00 19.18 6.59
N ILE A 354 -19.45 19.72 5.50
CA ILE A 354 -18.72 18.98 4.48
C ILE A 354 -17.34 19.56 4.33
N VAL A 355 -16.35 18.69 4.24
CA VAL A 355 -14.97 19.03 3.90
C VAL A 355 -14.75 18.72 2.43
N SER A 356 -14.36 19.72 1.64
CA SER A 356 -14.11 19.58 0.20
C SER A 356 -13.20 20.68 -0.32
N GLU A 357 -12.60 20.49 -1.49
CA GLU A 357 -11.75 21.51 -2.11
C GLU A 357 -12.55 22.70 -2.63
N GLY A 358 -13.79 22.48 -3.05
CA GLY A 358 -14.69 23.50 -3.56
C GLY A 358 -16.10 23.37 -2.99
N ALA A 359 -16.97 24.33 -3.24
CA ALA A 359 -18.37 24.29 -2.82
C ALA A 359 -19.04 23.06 -3.43
N PRO A 360 -19.56 22.11 -2.61
CA PRO A 360 -20.22 20.93 -3.14
C PRO A 360 -21.57 21.31 -3.75
N ASP A 361 -21.84 20.76 -4.92
CA ASP A 361 -23.16 20.88 -5.56
C ASP A 361 -24.11 19.84 -4.97
N LEU A 362 -25.08 20.30 -4.17
CA LEU A 362 -26.03 19.48 -3.43
C LEU A 362 -27.46 19.85 -3.82
N PRO A 363 -28.13 19.07 -4.65
CA PRO A 363 -29.52 19.33 -5.04
C PRO A 363 -30.44 19.50 -3.81
N GLY A 364 -31.16 20.61 -3.73
CA GLY A 364 -32.09 20.91 -2.63
C GLY A 364 -31.44 21.51 -1.38
N TYR A 365 -30.15 21.76 -1.41
CA TYR A 365 -29.43 22.41 -0.30
C TYR A 365 -28.55 23.55 -0.82
N SER A 366 -28.31 24.52 0.03
CA SER A 366 -27.25 25.52 -0.13
C SER A 366 -26.11 25.24 0.82
N THR A 367 -24.93 25.76 0.50
CA THR A 367 -23.76 25.60 1.34
C THR A 367 -23.21 26.95 1.76
N ARG A 368 -22.88 27.09 3.04
CA ARG A 368 -22.22 28.26 3.59
C ARG A 368 -20.77 27.90 3.93
N LYS A 369 -19.84 28.58 3.31
CA LYS A 369 -18.43 28.43 3.62
C LYS A 369 -18.14 28.92 5.04
N LEU A 370 -17.53 28.06 5.86
CA LEU A 370 -17.16 28.39 7.24
C LEU A 370 -15.71 28.85 7.34
N THR A 371 -14.79 28.26 6.57
CA THR A 371 -13.38 28.61 6.64
C THR A 371 -12.75 28.85 5.28
N GLY A 372 -11.63 29.60 5.26
CA GLY A 372 -10.66 29.63 4.17
C GLY A 372 -9.64 28.49 4.31
N GLY A 373 -8.79 28.33 3.31
CA GLY A 373 -7.76 27.28 3.24
C GLY A 373 -8.18 26.11 2.33
N SER A 374 -7.30 25.13 2.17
CA SER A 374 -7.57 23.88 1.46
C SER A 374 -7.32 22.72 2.43
N PRO A 375 -8.21 21.72 2.50
CA PRO A 375 -9.60 21.77 2.03
C PRO A 375 -10.44 22.78 2.82
N GLN A 376 -11.61 23.13 2.27
CA GLN A 376 -12.53 24.07 2.87
C GLN A 376 -13.61 23.33 3.66
N VAL A 377 -14.19 24.01 4.66
CA VAL A 377 -15.32 23.48 5.44
C VAL A 377 -16.56 24.26 5.08
N TYR A 378 -17.60 23.55 4.68
CA TYR A 378 -18.90 24.11 4.32
C TYR A 378 -19.98 23.59 5.25
N GLU A 379 -20.86 24.47 5.72
CA GLU A 379 -22.08 24.09 6.42
C GLU A 379 -23.21 23.91 5.41
N ILE A 380 -23.96 22.82 5.57
CA ILE A 380 -25.18 22.60 4.78
C ILE A 380 -26.31 23.41 5.37
N VAL A 381 -27.01 24.14 4.52
CA VAL A 381 -28.17 24.96 4.91
C VAL A 381 -29.34 24.55 4.01
N LYS A 382 -30.51 24.35 4.59
CA LYS A 382 -31.72 24.08 3.81
C LYS A 382 -32.08 25.30 2.98
N GLN A 383 -32.37 25.10 1.69
CA GLN A 383 -32.91 26.13 0.83
C GLN A 383 -34.31 26.53 1.23
#